data_d19c875c3f5aa9604bdd2097f2b88a8e
#
_entry.id   d19c875c3f5aa9604bdd2097f2b88a8e
#
_cell.length_a   1.000
_cell.length_b   1.000
_cell.length_c   1.000
_cell.angle_alpha   90.00
_cell.angle_beta   90.00
_cell.angle_gamma   90.00
#
_symmetry.space_group_name_H-M   'P 1'
#
loop_
_entity.id
_entity.type
_entity.pdbx_description
1 polymer ?
#
loop_
_entity_poly.entity_id
_entity_poly.type
_entity_poly.pdbx_seq_one_letter_code
_entity_poly.pdbx_strand_id
1 'polypeptide(L)'
;MLFRSRSRIIPDSIEIPWPVTGYCKSWFESKQKAGLYDDIYMDLTFVDVIEKYGIDAPVDSFALAFARAPYPLWHANQAARYNILNGILPPESGYWKNNPHSDDIDFQIESDFAGLMSPGMPVAASEVTDRIGHIMNYGDGWYGGLYVAAMYSLAFLTNDIDLIVREALKMLPQESNFYKFMSDVINWSKVYTDWKRTWEEIEKKYGDDKTCPQGYGNPFNIEATMNCAYILVGLLYGDGDMGRTVDISTRCGADSDCNPSNAAGILGTAIGYSKIPDYWLNNVKEVEDVTFPYTSLTLNHTYELSLKHALEAVQRNGGKIRGEKIIISCQAPAPVRYEKSFEGITPVKKEKIDLPLTEKGFKYSFEGTGVLVSAEFPGKRQSTGEYIANVEVLVDGKPVEVINFPADFM
;
A
#
# COMPACT_ATOMS: atom_id res chain seq x y z
N MET A 1 13.32 -8.39 12.33
CA MET A 1 14.24 -7.27 12.09
C MET A 1 13.80 -6.64 10.80
N LEU A 2 13.05 -5.55 10.87
CA LEU A 2 12.57 -4.85 9.68
C LEU A 2 13.78 -4.20 9.02
N PHE A 3 14.17 -4.69 7.85
CA PHE A 3 15.16 -4.03 7.01
C PHE A 3 14.51 -2.82 6.34
N ARG A 4 14.29 -1.77 7.10
CA ARG A 4 14.00 -0.45 6.52
C ARG A 4 15.31 0.11 5.99
N SER A 5 15.67 -0.29 4.79
CA SER A 5 16.78 0.31 4.06
C SER A 5 16.34 1.70 3.62
N ARG A 6 16.83 2.74 4.29
CA ARG A 6 16.62 4.11 3.88
C ARG A 6 17.17 4.30 2.46
N SER A 7 16.31 4.22 1.42
CA SER A 7 16.61 4.56 0.01
C SER A 7 17.98 4.11 -0.53
N ARG A 8 18.48 2.94 -0.16
CA ARG A 8 19.76 2.44 -0.65
C ARG A 8 19.66 0.96 -0.98
N ILE A 9 20.29 0.59 -2.09
CA ILE A 9 20.46 -0.80 -2.47
C ILE A 9 21.14 -1.60 -1.34
N ILE A 10 20.63 -2.79 -1.04
CA ILE A 10 21.29 -3.72 -0.12
C ILE A 10 22.32 -4.50 -0.92
N PRO A 11 23.64 -4.33 -0.65
CA PRO A 11 24.70 -5.01 -1.40
C PRO A 11 24.64 -6.53 -1.27
N ASP A 12 25.11 -7.25 -2.30
CA ASP A 12 25.19 -8.73 -2.28
C ASP A 12 26.07 -9.26 -1.14
N SER A 13 27.01 -8.44 -0.64
CA SER A 13 27.85 -8.77 0.52
C SER A 13 27.09 -8.85 1.84
N ILE A 14 25.86 -8.32 1.89
CA ILE A 14 24.97 -8.43 3.05
C ILE A 14 24.08 -9.65 2.83
N GLU A 15 24.19 -10.63 3.73
CA GLU A 15 23.28 -11.77 3.77
C GLU A 15 21.93 -11.33 4.32
N ILE A 16 20.84 -11.63 3.59
CA ILE A 16 19.48 -11.42 4.08
C ILE A 16 19.10 -12.66 4.88
N PRO A 17 18.76 -12.51 6.18
CA PRO A 17 18.42 -13.65 7.03
C PRO A 17 17.01 -14.13 6.71
N TRP A 18 16.87 -14.95 5.68
CA TRP A 18 15.60 -15.58 5.34
C TRP A 18 15.10 -16.52 6.43
N PRO A 19 13.78 -16.67 6.62
CA PRO A 19 13.22 -17.57 7.59
C PRO A 19 13.68 -19.01 7.37
N VAL A 20 13.99 -19.69 8.47
CA VAL A 20 14.27 -21.13 8.48
C VAL A 20 13.02 -21.92 8.89
N THR A 21 13.07 -23.25 8.74
CA THR A 21 12.00 -24.17 9.16
C THR A 21 11.56 -23.92 10.61
N GLY A 22 10.25 -23.79 10.86
CA GLY A 22 9.69 -23.53 12.20
C GLY A 22 9.65 -22.06 12.61
N TYR A 23 10.29 -21.18 11.83
CA TYR A 23 10.33 -19.75 12.13
C TYR A 23 8.95 -19.09 12.00
N CYS A 24 8.16 -19.50 11.03
CA CYS A 24 6.85 -18.90 10.75
C CYS A 24 5.95 -18.88 11.99
N LYS A 25 5.79 -20.01 12.69
CA LYS A 25 4.95 -20.10 13.87
C LYS A 25 5.45 -19.22 15.02
N SER A 26 6.72 -19.33 15.38
CA SER A 26 7.30 -18.55 16.47
C SER A 26 7.30 -17.05 16.17
N TRP A 27 7.54 -16.67 14.93
CA TRP A 27 7.45 -15.29 14.50
C TRP A 27 6.01 -14.77 14.54
N PHE A 28 5.07 -15.54 13.99
CA PHE A 28 3.65 -15.21 14.00
C PHE A 28 3.16 -15.01 15.44
N GLU A 29 3.42 -15.95 16.35
CA GLU A 29 3.03 -15.85 17.76
C GLU A 29 3.65 -14.63 18.45
N SER A 30 4.92 -14.30 18.15
CA SER A 30 5.59 -13.14 18.74
C SER A 30 5.05 -11.82 18.21
N LYS A 31 4.75 -11.72 16.92
CA LYS A 31 4.20 -10.53 16.28
C LYS A 31 2.72 -10.35 16.55
N GLN A 32 1.97 -11.45 16.62
CA GLN A 32 0.58 -11.46 17.02
C GLN A 32 0.37 -10.76 18.36
N LYS A 33 1.22 -11.03 19.36
CA LYS A 33 1.18 -10.34 20.65
C LYS A 33 1.50 -8.85 20.54
N ALA A 34 2.29 -8.44 19.57
CA ALA A 34 2.66 -7.06 19.35
C ALA A 34 1.63 -6.27 18.51
N GLY A 35 0.75 -6.99 17.76
CA GLY A 35 -0.28 -6.36 16.90
C GLY A 35 0.29 -5.52 15.78
N LEU A 36 1.37 -6.00 15.13
CA LEU A 36 2.17 -5.20 14.19
C LEU A 36 2.10 -5.71 12.74
N TYR A 37 0.90 -6.00 12.25
CA TYR A 37 0.65 -6.39 10.84
C TYR A 37 -0.31 -5.39 10.19
N ASP A 38 0.13 -4.17 9.96
CA ASP A 38 -0.70 -3.07 9.51
C ASP A 38 -1.49 -3.39 8.21
N ASP A 39 -0.82 -3.67 7.11
CA ASP A 39 -1.40 -4.02 5.82
C ASP A 39 -2.41 -5.18 5.91
N ILE A 40 -2.05 -6.29 6.50
CA ILE A 40 -2.94 -7.46 6.66
C ILE A 40 -4.23 -7.09 7.41
N TYR A 41 -4.16 -6.23 8.42
CA TYR A 41 -5.35 -5.86 9.18
C TYR A 41 -6.34 -5.04 8.36
N MET A 42 -5.85 -4.15 7.47
CA MET A 42 -6.72 -3.39 6.57
C MET A 42 -7.37 -4.30 5.53
N ASP A 43 -6.59 -5.17 4.87
CA ASP A 43 -7.13 -6.17 3.94
C ASP A 43 -8.23 -7.00 4.58
N LEU A 44 -7.99 -7.56 5.77
CA LEU A 44 -8.98 -8.36 6.48
C LEU A 44 -10.20 -7.53 6.90
N THR A 45 -10.02 -6.25 7.24
CA THR A 45 -11.14 -5.34 7.55
C THR A 45 -12.01 -5.12 6.33
N PHE A 46 -11.43 -4.88 5.17
CA PHE A 46 -12.16 -4.65 3.93
C PHE A 46 -12.86 -5.94 3.44
N VAL A 47 -12.20 -7.09 3.54
CA VAL A 47 -12.80 -8.40 3.25
C VAL A 47 -13.98 -8.70 4.17
N ASP A 48 -13.88 -8.40 5.46
CA ASP A 48 -14.97 -8.57 6.44
C ASP A 48 -16.18 -7.64 6.14
N VAL A 49 -15.93 -6.42 5.67
CA VAL A 49 -16.99 -5.51 5.22
C VAL A 49 -17.70 -6.06 3.99
N ILE A 50 -16.95 -6.58 3.01
CA ILE A 50 -17.53 -7.23 1.82
C ILE A 50 -18.36 -8.44 2.22
N GLU A 51 -17.88 -9.27 3.14
CA GLU A 51 -18.61 -10.44 3.64
C GLU A 51 -19.93 -10.07 4.31
N LYS A 52 -19.94 -9.00 5.11
CA LYS A 52 -21.12 -8.56 5.87
C LYS A 52 -22.16 -7.83 5.02
N TYR A 53 -21.71 -7.01 4.08
CA TYR A 53 -22.58 -6.05 3.39
C TYR A 53 -22.59 -6.22 1.86
N GLY A 54 -21.81 -7.17 1.35
CA GLY A 54 -21.64 -7.45 -0.07
C GLY A 54 -20.63 -6.55 -0.77
N ILE A 55 -20.26 -6.94 -2.00
CA ILE A 55 -19.27 -6.24 -2.83
C ILE A 55 -19.66 -4.80 -3.16
N ASP A 56 -20.96 -4.48 -3.09
CA ASP A 56 -21.55 -3.15 -3.32
C ASP A 56 -21.68 -2.31 -2.04
N ALA A 57 -21.11 -2.76 -0.94
CA ALA A 57 -21.18 -2.00 0.29
C ALA A 57 -20.80 -0.51 0.06
N PRO A 58 -21.55 0.43 0.66
CA PRO A 58 -21.20 1.84 0.59
C PRO A 58 -19.79 2.09 1.10
N VAL A 59 -19.08 3.03 0.49
CA VAL A 59 -17.69 3.37 0.90
C VAL A 59 -17.63 3.77 2.39
N ASP A 60 -18.64 4.41 2.92
CA ASP A 60 -18.72 4.77 4.33
C ASP A 60 -18.65 3.56 5.27
N SER A 61 -19.15 2.38 4.82
CA SER A 61 -19.05 1.15 5.61
C SER A 61 -17.60 0.69 5.75
N PHE A 62 -16.80 0.78 4.68
CA PHE A 62 -15.38 0.50 4.71
C PHE A 62 -14.63 1.53 5.54
N ALA A 63 -14.88 2.82 5.28
CA ALA A 63 -14.23 3.92 5.98
C ALA A 63 -14.47 3.87 7.50
N LEU A 64 -15.70 3.64 7.93
CA LEU A 64 -16.03 3.58 9.36
C LEU A 64 -15.48 2.32 10.03
N ALA A 65 -15.49 1.16 9.34
CA ALA A 65 -14.88 -0.06 9.86
C ALA A 65 -13.38 0.13 10.07
N PHE A 66 -12.70 0.67 9.07
CA PHE A 66 -11.29 1.02 9.11
C PHE A 66 -10.95 2.05 10.20
N ALA A 67 -11.67 3.17 10.25
CA ALA A 67 -11.37 4.24 11.20
C ALA A 67 -11.60 3.85 12.66
N ARG A 68 -12.54 2.93 12.93
CA ARG A 68 -12.87 2.44 14.28
C ARG A 68 -12.11 1.19 14.70
N ALA A 69 -11.29 0.63 13.81
CA ALA A 69 -10.51 -0.54 14.12
C ALA A 69 -9.45 -0.24 15.20
N PRO A 70 -9.18 -1.17 16.13
CA PRO A 70 -8.32 -0.92 17.28
C PRO A 70 -6.83 -1.11 16.99
N TYR A 71 -6.43 -1.45 15.77
CA TYR A 71 -5.03 -1.61 15.41
C TYR A 71 -4.35 -0.26 15.15
N PRO A 72 -3.01 -0.17 15.36
CA PRO A 72 -2.25 1.02 15.04
C PRO A 72 -2.22 1.26 13.52
N LEU A 73 -2.16 2.52 13.13
CA LEU A 73 -2.03 2.96 11.74
C LEU A 73 -0.90 3.97 11.62
N TRP A 74 -0.37 4.12 10.41
CA TRP A 74 0.71 5.04 10.09
C TRP A 74 0.36 5.84 8.83
N HIS A 75 1.10 6.88 8.56
CA HIS A 75 1.11 7.64 7.31
C HIS A 75 -0.28 7.98 6.75
N ALA A 76 -0.56 7.60 5.51
CA ALA A 76 -1.84 7.90 4.86
C ALA A 76 -3.03 7.29 5.60
N ASN A 77 -2.87 6.08 6.12
CA ASN A 77 -3.88 5.40 6.92
C ASN A 77 -4.20 6.14 8.21
N GLN A 78 -3.17 6.62 8.91
CA GLN A 78 -3.36 7.38 10.15
C GLN A 78 -4.07 8.70 9.90
N ALA A 79 -3.66 9.44 8.86
CA ALA A 79 -4.29 10.69 8.47
C ALA A 79 -5.75 10.47 8.04
N ALA A 80 -6.02 9.42 7.27
CA ALA A 80 -7.38 9.05 6.88
C ALA A 80 -8.27 8.71 8.08
N ARG A 81 -7.76 7.92 9.05
CA ARG A 81 -8.47 7.64 10.31
C ARG A 81 -8.86 8.93 11.02
N TYR A 82 -7.92 9.85 11.17
CA TYR A 82 -8.19 11.15 11.78
C TYR A 82 -9.28 11.90 11.04
N ASN A 83 -9.17 12.00 9.73
CA ASN A 83 -10.14 12.68 8.88
C ASN A 83 -11.54 12.10 9.06
N ILE A 84 -11.68 10.79 8.94
CA ILE A 84 -12.97 10.10 9.03
C ILE A 84 -13.62 10.30 10.41
N LEU A 85 -12.84 10.16 11.49
CA LEU A 85 -13.33 10.36 12.85
C LEU A 85 -13.72 11.82 13.14
N ASN A 86 -13.19 12.78 12.36
CA ASN A 86 -13.58 14.19 12.40
C ASN A 86 -14.63 14.57 11.33
N GLY A 87 -15.24 13.60 10.65
CA GLY A 87 -16.35 13.82 9.72
C GLY A 87 -15.93 14.10 8.28
N ILE A 88 -14.63 14.00 7.94
CA ILE A 88 -14.15 14.10 6.56
C ILE A 88 -14.15 12.69 5.97
N LEU A 89 -15.20 12.35 5.22
CA LEU A 89 -15.40 11.02 4.65
C LEU A 89 -14.73 10.87 3.28
N PRO A 90 -14.55 9.62 2.77
CA PRO A 90 -14.03 9.41 1.42
C PRO A 90 -14.93 10.08 0.34
N PRO A 91 -14.34 10.54 -0.76
CA PRO A 91 -12.93 10.52 -1.12
C PRO A 91 -12.07 11.61 -0.46
N GLU A 92 -12.69 12.54 0.26
CA GLU A 92 -12.02 13.69 0.85
C GLU A 92 -11.02 13.30 1.95
N SER A 93 -11.22 12.15 2.63
CA SER A 93 -10.30 11.66 3.65
C SER A 93 -8.93 11.25 3.09
N GLY A 94 -8.88 10.74 1.85
CA GLY A 94 -7.65 10.40 1.13
C GLY A 94 -7.12 11.53 0.25
N TYR A 95 -7.94 12.56 -0.01
CA TYR A 95 -7.57 13.66 -0.91
C TYR A 95 -6.39 14.47 -0.37
N TRP A 96 -5.41 14.76 -1.20
CA TRP A 96 -4.13 15.34 -0.81
C TRP A 96 -4.20 16.66 -0.02
N LYS A 97 -5.30 17.41 -0.09
CA LYS A 97 -5.49 18.62 0.74
C LYS A 97 -5.78 18.29 2.20
N ASN A 98 -6.37 17.13 2.46
CA ASN A 98 -6.73 16.67 3.79
C ASN A 98 -5.76 15.58 4.28
N ASN A 99 -5.04 14.92 3.36
CA ASN A 99 -4.11 13.86 3.67
C ASN A 99 -2.74 14.16 3.04
N PRO A 100 -1.77 14.67 3.81
CA PRO A 100 -0.43 15.02 3.30
C PRO A 100 0.39 13.79 2.89
N HIS A 101 -0.10 12.59 3.16
CA HIS A 101 0.47 11.28 2.85
C HIS A 101 -0.23 10.59 1.68
N SER A 102 -1.06 11.30 0.92
CA SER A 102 -1.88 10.72 -0.15
C SER A 102 -1.11 9.92 -1.21
N ASP A 103 0.19 10.20 -1.38
CA ASP A 103 1.09 9.52 -2.33
C ASP A 103 1.93 8.39 -1.69
N ASP A 104 1.70 8.08 -0.42
CA ASP A 104 2.38 6.99 0.27
C ASP A 104 1.84 5.62 -0.17
N ILE A 105 2.57 4.54 0.17
CA ILE A 105 2.30 3.19 -0.32
C ILE A 105 1.07 2.51 0.31
N ASP A 106 0.41 3.12 1.28
CA ASP A 106 -0.56 2.44 2.13
C ASP A 106 -1.56 1.59 1.33
N PHE A 107 -2.28 2.18 0.38
CA PHE A 107 -3.22 1.41 -0.43
C PHE A 107 -2.53 0.46 -1.43
N GLN A 108 -1.27 0.71 -1.81
CA GLN A 108 -0.53 -0.21 -2.67
C GLN A 108 -0.33 -1.57 -2.00
N ILE A 109 -0.08 -1.59 -0.70
CA ILE A 109 0.13 -2.80 0.08
C ILE A 109 -1.17 -3.42 0.62
N GLU A 110 -2.31 -2.76 0.41
CA GLU A 110 -3.63 -3.14 0.91
C GLU A 110 -4.64 -3.42 -0.23
N SER A 111 -4.17 -3.62 -1.45
CA SER A 111 -5.04 -3.78 -2.63
C SER A 111 -5.14 -5.20 -3.18
N ASP A 112 -4.40 -6.13 -2.62
CA ASP A 112 -4.29 -7.53 -3.05
C ASP A 112 -5.65 -8.19 -3.20
N PHE A 113 -6.51 -8.02 -2.18
CA PHE A 113 -7.84 -8.63 -2.15
C PHE A 113 -8.68 -8.21 -3.37
N ALA A 114 -8.58 -6.95 -3.82
CA ALA A 114 -9.33 -6.46 -4.97
C ALA A 114 -8.93 -7.17 -6.27
N GLY A 115 -7.64 -7.42 -6.46
CA GLY A 115 -7.12 -8.20 -7.59
C GLY A 115 -7.46 -9.69 -7.48
N LEU A 116 -7.27 -10.29 -6.30
CA LEU A 116 -7.53 -11.70 -6.05
C LEU A 116 -9.00 -12.08 -6.20
N MET A 117 -9.93 -11.21 -5.82
CA MET A 117 -11.37 -11.42 -6.02
C MET A 117 -11.87 -11.08 -7.44
N SER A 118 -11.00 -10.59 -8.32
CA SER A 118 -11.34 -10.18 -9.70
C SER A 118 -10.51 -10.91 -10.76
N PRO A 119 -10.47 -12.26 -10.79
CA PRO A 119 -9.61 -13.03 -11.68
C PRO A 119 -9.90 -12.72 -13.16
N GLY A 120 -8.90 -12.20 -13.89
CA GLY A 120 -9.02 -11.82 -15.30
C GLY A 120 -9.95 -10.64 -15.58
N MET A 121 -10.34 -9.89 -14.55
CA MET A 121 -11.29 -8.77 -14.64
C MET A 121 -10.68 -7.47 -14.04
N PRO A 122 -9.63 -6.90 -14.66
CA PRO A 122 -8.93 -5.74 -14.10
C PRO A 122 -9.83 -4.49 -13.98
N VAL A 123 -10.87 -4.35 -14.81
CA VAL A 123 -11.83 -3.25 -14.68
C VAL A 123 -12.70 -3.44 -13.43
N ALA A 124 -13.15 -4.67 -13.14
CA ALA A 124 -13.87 -4.95 -11.89
C ALA A 124 -12.98 -4.70 -10.66
N ALA A 125 -11.69 -5.07 -10.71
CA ALA A 125 -10.73 -4.73 -9.67
C ALA A 125 -10.62 -3.21 -9.51
N SER A 126 -10.59 -2.43 -10.60
CA SER A 126 -10.49 -0.97 -10.52
C SER A 126 -11.70 -0.32 -9.86
N GLU A 127 -12.91 -0.87 -10.01
CA GLU A 127 -14.11 -0.38 -9.31
C GLU A 127 -14.01 -0.55 -7.79
N VAL A 128 -13.39 -1.63 -7.34
CA VAL A 128 -13.14 -1.88 -5.91
C VAL A 128 -12.04 -0.94 -5.40
N THR A 129 -10.92 -0.85 -6.12
CA THR A 129 -9.79 0.01 -5.74
C THR A 129 -10.15 1.50 -5.76
N ASP A 130 -11.01 1.94 -6.68
CA ASP A 130 -11.50 3.32 -6.72
C ASP A 130 -12.28 3.67 -5.45
N ARG A 131 -13.12 2.76 -5.01
CA ARG A 131 -13.97 2.95 -3.84
C ARG A 131 -13.20 2.95 -2.54
N ILE A 132 -12.27 2.00 -2.38
CA ILE A 132 -11.58 1.76 -1.11
C ILE A 132 -10.28 2.55 -1.03
N GLY A 133 -9.54 2.66 -2.13
CA GLY A 133 -8.25 3.36 -2.14
C GLY A 133 -8.35 4.84 -1.81
N HIS A 134 -9.49 5.47 -2.14
CA HIS A 134 -9.73 6.88 -1.80
C HIS A 134 -10.13 7.12 -0.34
N ILE A 135 -10.15 6.07 0.49
CA ILE A 135 -10.24 6.24 1.94
C ILE A 135 -8.95 6.90 2.45
N MET A 136 -7.79 6.47 1.95
CA MET A 136 -6.47 6.88 2.46
C MET A 136 -5.56 7.54 1.42
N ASN A 137 -5.66 7.19 0.13
CA ASN A 137 -4.74 7.67 -0.91
C ASN A 137 -5.46 8.44 -2.03
N TYR A 138 -4.66 9.16 -2.83
CA TYR A 138 -5.09 9.90 -4.02
C TYR A 138 -3.94 9.93 -5.04
N GLY A 139 -4.22 10.14 -6.33
CA GLY A 139 -3.19 10.26 -7.35
C GLY A 139 -2.25 9.06 -7.41
N ASP A 140 -0.94 9.30 -7.28
CA ASP A 140 0.08 8.26 -7.44
C ASP A 140 0.00 7.18 -6.35
N GLY A 141 -0.43 7.50 -5.13
CA GLY A 141 -0.67 6.52 -4.07
C GLY A 141 -1.81 5.56 -4.42
N TRP A 142 -2.94 6.09 -4.94
CA TRP A 142 -4.02 5.26 -5.43
C TRP A 142 -3.63 4.45 -6.66
N TYR A 143 -2.87 5.04 -7.60
CA TYR A 143 -2.38 4.32 -8.78
C TYR A 143 -1.50 3.14 -8.43
N GLY A 144 -0.71 3.24 -7.35
CA GLY A 144 0.07 2.11 -6.83
C GLY A 144 -0.80 0.90 -6.52
N GLY A 145 -1.86 1.10 -5.73
CA GLY A 145 -2.80 0.03 -5.39
C GLY A 145 -3.58 -0.50 -6.59
N LEU A 146 -4.07 0.39 -7.46
CA LEU A 146 -4.73 -0.01 -8.70
C LEU A 146 -3.84 -0.89 -9.57
N TYR A 147 -2.57 -0.52 -9.72
CA TYR A 147 -1.63 -1.26 -10.56
C TYR A 147 -1.30 -2.63 -9.98
N VAL A 148 -1.10 -2.72 -8.67
CA VAL A 148 -0.88 -4.00 -7.96
C VAL A 148 -2.12 -4.89 -8.11
N ALA A 149 -3.32 -4.39 -7.83
CA ALA A 149 -4.57 -5.14 -8.00
C ALA A 149 -4.77 -5.62 -9.44
N ALA A 150 -4.45 -4.79 -10.44
CA ALA A 150 -4.53 -5.17 -11.85
C ALA A 150 -3.53 -6.28 -12.21
N MET A 151 -2.30 -6.24 -11.66
CA MET A 151 -1.32 -7.32 -11.85
C MET A 151 -1.81 -8.63 -11.24
N TYR A 152 -2.36 -8.63 -10.03
CA TYR A 152 -2.99 -9.81 -9.43
C TYR A 152 -4.12 -10.35 -10.29
N SER A 153 -5.03 -9.48 -10.75
CA SER A 153 -6.16 -9.88 -11.61
C SER A 153 -5.69 -10.57 -12.90
N LEU A 154 -4.68 -10.04 -13.56
CA LEU A 154 -4.13 -10.58 -14.80
C LEU A 154 -3.28 -11.83 -14.59
N ALA A 155 -2.68 -12.00 -13.43
CA ALA A 155 -1.88 -13.17 -13.07
C ALA A 155 -2.69 -14.48 -13.08
N PHE A 156 -4.02 -14.42 -12.97
CA PHE A 156 -4.88 -15.59 -13.19
C PHE A 156 -4.95 -16.07 -14.64
N LEU A 157 -4.55 -15.24 -15.60
CA LEU A 157 -4.67 -15.55 -17.04
C LEU A 157 -3.38 -16.09 -17.66
N THR A 158 -2.23 -15.73 -17.09
CA THR A 158 -0.92 -16.04 -17.65
C THR A 158 0.17 -16.04 -16.58
N ASN A 159 1.25 -16.76 -16.84
CA ASN A 159 2.49 -16.69 -16.05
C ASN A 159 3.59 -15.86 -16.74
N ASP A 160 3.28 -15.20 -17.86
CA ASP A 160 4.18 -14.26 -18.53
C ASP A 160 4.19 -12.93 -17.75
N ILE A 161 5.19 -12.75 -16.90
CA ILE A 161 5.33 -11.56 -16.04
C ILE A 161 5.48 -10.28 -16.87
N ASP A 162 6.22 -10.28 -17.97
CA ASP A 162 6.35 -9.10 -18.85
C ASP A 162 4.99 -8.70 -19.42
N LEU A 163 4.17 -9.68 -19.79
CA LEU A 163 2.80 -9.42 -20.27
C LEU A 163 1.92 -8.86 -19.14
N ILE A 164 1.96 -9.46 -17.95
CA ILE A 164 1.17 -9.02 -16.78
C ILE A 164 1.44 -7.55 -16.48
N VAL A 165 2.71 -7.17 -16.30
CA VAL A 165 3.07 -5.79 -15.92
C VAL A 165 2.71 -4.78 -17.01
N ARG A 166 2.87 -5.13 -18.29
CA ARG A 166 2.52 -4.23 -19.40
C ARG A 166 1.02 -4.06 -19.59
N GLU A 167 0.26 -5.14 -19.46
CA GLU A 167 -1.20 -5.06 -19.58
C GLU A 167 -1.81 -4.34 -18.39
N ALA A 168 -1.36 -4.62 -17.17
CA ALA A 168 -1.81 -3.91 -15.98
C ALA A 168 -1.55 -2.39 -16.07
N LEU A 169 -0.42 -1.98 -16.66
CA LEU A 169 -0.09 -0.57 -16.82
C LEU A 169 -1.12 0.20 -17.67
N LYS A 170 -1.85 -0.48 -18.55
CA LYS A 170 -2.92 0.14 -19.36
C LYS A 170 -4.14 0.58 -18.54
N MET A 171 -4.22 0.18 -17.27
CA MET A 171 -5.23 0.68 -16.35
C MET A 171 -4.99 2.13 -15.92
N LEU A 172 -3.78 2.66 -16.14
CA LEU A 172 -3.37 3.98 -15.71
C LEU A 172 -3.41 5.01 -16.84
N PRO A 173 -3.74 6.27 -16.53
CA PRO A 173 -3.66 7.37 -17.51
C PRO A 173 -2.22 7.58 -17.98
N GLN A 174 -2.00 7.59 -19.30
CA GLN A 174 -0.67 7.72 -19.89
C GLN A 174 0.02 9.05 -19.57
N GLU A 175 -0.75 10.09 -19.30
CA GLU A 175 -0.27 11.39 -18.87
C GLU A 175 0.25 11.44 -17.44
N SER A 176 -0.11 10.48 -16.56
CA SER A 176 0.34 10.44 -15.18
C SER A 176 1.85 10.24 -15.06
N ASN A 177 2.43 10.75 -13.97
CA ASN A 177 3.83 10.52 -13.66
C ASN A 177 4.07 9.04 -13.35
N PHE A 178 3.13 8.40 -12.64
CA PHE A 178 3.19 6.99 -12.32
C PHE A 178 3.31 6.12 -13.59
N TYR A 179 2.44 6.33 -14.59
CA TYR A 179 2.51 5.58 -15.84
C TYR A 179 3.88 5.73 -16.53
N LYS A 180 4.37 6.98 -16.63
CA LYS A 180 5.67 7.28 -17.26
C LYS A 180 6.82 6.59 -16.53
N PHE A 181 6.80 6.63 -15.20
CA PHE A 181 7.82 6.00 -14.40
C PHE A 181 7.82 4.47 -14.61
N MET A 182 6.67 3.80 -14.45
CA MET A 182 6.57 2.35 -14.66
C MET A 182 6.94 1.95 -16.08
N SER A 183 6.58 2.77 -17.09
CA SER A 183 7.00 2.56 -18.48
C SER A 183 8.52 2.60 -18.64
N ASP A 184 9.20 3.53 -17.98
CA ASP A 184 10.67 3.60 -18.00
C ASP A 184 11.30 2.36 -17.38
N VAL A 185 10.80 1.89 -16.23
CA VAL A 185 11.29 0.66 -15.57
C VAL A 185 11.17 -0.54 -16.51
N ILE A 186 9.99 -0.72 -17.13
CA ILE A 186 9.74 -1.79 -18.09
C ILE A 186 10.67 -1.68 -19.32
N ASN A 187 10.94 -0.47 -19.80
CA ASN A 187 11.85 -0.25 -20.92
C ASN A 187 13.31 -0.53 -20.54
N TRP A 188 13.75 -0.09 -19.37
CA TRP A 188 15.11 -0.35 -18.90
C TRP A 188 15.35 -1.85 -18.66
N SER A 189 14.35 -2.59 -18.18
CA SER A 189 14.49 -4.04 -18.02
C SER A 189 14.73 -4.80 -19.33
N LYS A 190 14.34 -4.22 -20.48
CA LYS A 190 14.63 -4.78 -21.81
C LYS A 190 16.01 -4.42 -22.33
N VAL A 191 16.60 -3.35 -21.80
CA VAL A 191 17.91 -2.86 -22.22
C VAL A 191 19.03 -3.47 -21.36
N TYR A 192 18.79 -3.57 -20.07
CA TYR A 192 19.79 -4.04 -19.11
C TYR A 192 19.48 -5.45 -18.63
N THR A 193 20.48 -6.32 -18.67
CA THR A 193 20.39 -7.70 -18.14
C THR A 193 20.66 -7.79 -16.64
N ASP A 194 21.33 -6.77 -16.09
CA ASP A 194 21.59 -6.64 -14.65
C ASP A 194 20.56 -5.66 -14.03
N TRP A 195 19.77 -6.15 -13.08
CA TRP A 195 18.76 -5.37 -12.38
C TRP A 195 19.33 -4.12 -11.66
N LYS A 196 20.60 -4.18 -11.24
CA LYS A 196 21.29 -3.05 -10.58
C LYS A 196 21.42 -1.85 -11.51
N ARG A 197 21.58 -2.10 -12.81
CA ARG A 197 21.63 -1.02 -13.81
C ARG A 197 20.27 -0.34 -13.97
N THR A 198 19.20 -1.11 -13.96
CA THR A 198 17.84 -0.55 -13.94
C THR A 198 17.59 0.23 -12.66
N TRP A 199 18.01 -0.30 -11.51
CA TRP A 199 17.93 0.40 -10.23
C TRP A 199 18.71 1.73 -10.26
N GLU A 200 19.93 1.75 -10.80
CA GLU A 200 20.73 2.99 -10.97
C GLU A 200 20.01 4.05 -11.81
N GLU A 201 19.35 3.66 -12.91
CA GLU A 201 18.58 4.58 -13.73
C GLU A 201 17.32 5.10 -13.01
N ILE A 202 16.67 4.25 -12.23
CA ILE A 202 15.54 4.65 -11.36
C ILE A 202 16.00 5.72 -10.37
N GLU A 203 17.03 5.46 -9.60
CA GLU A 203 17.54 6.40 -8.60
C GLU A 203 18.02 7.71 -9.23
N LYS A 204 18.70 7.63 -10.36
CA LYS A 204 19.21 8.81 -11.08
C LYS A 204 18.09 9.69 -11.60
N LYS A 205 17.00 9.12 -12.11
CA LYS A 205 15.92 9.89 -12.73
C LYS A 205 14.85 10.32 -11.73
N TYR A 206 14.54 9.45 -10.76
CA TYR A 206 13.39 9.63 -9.87
C TYR A 206 13.74 9.67 -8.37
N GLY A 207 14.99 9.39 -7.99
CA GLY A 207 15.40 9.29 -6.59
C GLY A 207 15.12 10.54 -5.74
N ASP A 208 15.17 11.71 -6.34
CA ASP A 208 14.90 13.00 -5.69
C ASP A 208 13.50 13.57 -6.01
N ASP A 209 12.72 12.87 -6.87
CA ASP A 209 11.38 13.32 -7.28
C ASP A 209 10.34 12.91 -6.22
N LYS A 210 10.31 13.64 -5.12
CA LYS A 210 9.36 13.46 -4.04
C LYS A 210 8.25 14.49 -4.14
N THR A 211 7.03 14.04 -4.46
CA THR A 211 5.84 14.88 -4.49
C THR A 211 5.23 15.07 -3.12
N CYS A 212 5.28 14.03 -2.29
CA CYS A 212 4.82 14.07 -0.91
C CYS A 212 5.62 15.08 -0.07
N PRO A 213 4.98 16.00 0.67
CA PRO A 213 5.65 17.00 1.49
C PRO A 213 6.62 16.42 2.52
N GLN A 214 6.35 15.25 3.06
CA GLN A 214 7.22 14.60 4.04
C GLN A 214 8.51 14.08 3.40
N GLY A 215 8.46 13.66 2.14
CA GLY A 215 9.61 13.18 1.38
C GLY A 215 10.58 14.27 0.95
N TYR A 216 10.14 15.54 0.92
CA TYR A 216 10.98 16.65 0.45
C TYR A 216 12.22 16.85 1.31
N GLY A 217 13.39 16.75 0.68
CA GLY A 217 14.69 16.96 1.33
C GLY A 217 15.09 15.91 2.37
N ASN A 218 14.37 14.78 2.45
CA ASN A 218 14.70 13.66 3.34
C ASN A 218 14.64 12.32 2.60
N PRO A 219 15.43 11.34 3.05
CA PRO A 219 15.19 9.96 2.66
C PRO A 219 13.78 9.54 3.11
N PHE A 220 12.97 9.13 2.14
CA PHE A 220 11.58 8.73 2.36
C PHE A 220 11.35 7.37 1.70
N ASN A 221 11.04 6.36 2.49
CA ASN A 221 11.03 4.97 2.05
C ASN A 221 9.66 4.42 1.66
N ILE A 222 8.60 5.19 1.83
CA ILE A 222 7.21 4.75 1.63
C ILE A 222 6.45 5.51 0.53
N GLU A 223 7.15 6.15 -0.37
CA GLU A 223 6.54 6.79 -1.54
C GLU A 223 6.12 5.71 -2.54
N ALA A 224 4.87 5.79 -3.05
CA ALA A 224 4.25 4.70 -3.81
C ALA A 224 4.96 4.39 -5.13
N THR A 225 5.40 5.39 -5.89
CA THR A 225 5.97 5.17 -7.22
C THR A 225 7.32 4.46 -7.15
N MET A 226 8.20 4.84 -6.22
CA MET A 226 9.50 4.17 -6.02
C MET A 226 9.32 2.72 -5.56
N ASN A 227 8.42 2.49 -4.60
CA ASN A 227 8.15 1.15 -4.09
C ASN A 227 7.55 0.25 -5.17
N CYS A 228 6.62 0.77 -5.97
CA CYS A 228 6.08 0.03 -7.11
C CYS A 228 7.15 -0.30 -8.16
N ALA A 229 8.08 0.63 -8.42
CA ALA A 229 9.21 0.36 -9.31
C ALA A 229 10.06 -0.81 -8.81
N TYR A 230 10.26 -0.95 -7.49
CA TYR A 230 11.03 -2.06 -6.91
C TYR A 230 10.26 -3.38 -6.88
N ILE A 231 8.93 -3.36 -6.82
CA ILE A 231 8.09 -4.52 -7.11
C ILE A 231 8.35 -4.99 -8.55
N LEU A 232 8.30 -4.08 -9.53
CA LEU A 232 8.55 -4.40 -10.94
C LEU A 232 9.96 -4.94 -11.18
N VAL A 233 10.99 -4.36 -10.57
CA VAL A 233 12.37 -4.86 -10.70
C VAL A 233 12.45 -6.30 -10.20
N GLY A 234 11.86 -6.61 -9.04
CA GLY A 234 11.78 -7.98 -8.53
C GLY A 234 11.10 -8.95 -9.50
N LEU A 235 9.93 -8.56 -10.01
CA LEU A 235 9.16 -9.37 -10.95
C LEU A 235 9.87 -9.58 -12.29
N LEU A 236 10.37 -8.52 -12.92
CA LEU A 236 10.95 -8.54 -14.26
C LEU A 236 12.33 -9.26 -14.33
N TYR A 237 13.08 -9.24 -13.24
CA TYR A 237 14.40 -9.89 -13.17
C TYR A 237 14.41 -11.18 -12.36
N GLY A 238 13.29 -11.51 -11.72
CA GLY A 238 13.12 -12.75 -10.98
C GLY A 238 13.06 -14.01 -11.83
N ASP A 239 12.77 -13.87 -13.13
CA ASP A 239 12.76 -14.98 -14.11
C ASP A 239 11.72 -16.07 -13.76
N GLY A 240 10.65 -15.72 -13.06
CA GLY A 240 9.65 -16.65 -12.55
C GLY A 240 10.10 -17.47 -11.34
N ASP A 241 11.31 -17.24 -10.82
CA ASP A 241 11.78 -17.85 -9.58
C ASP A 241 11.38 -17.04 -8.37
N MET A 242 10.69 -17.66 -7.42
CA MET A 242 10.17 -17.00 -6.22
C MET A 242 11.29 -16.44 -5.36
N GLY A 243 12.35 -17.22 -5.13
CA GLY A 243 13.48 -16.80 -4.29
C GLY A 243 14.20 -15.60 -4.89
N ARG A 244 14.47 -15.63 -6.18
CA ARG A 244 15.14 -14.55 -6.89
C ARG A 244 14.26 -13.28 -6.96
N THR A 245 12.96 -13.44 -7.20
CA THR A 245 12.00 -12.32 -7.20
C THR A 245 12.00 -11.60 -5.85
N VAL A 246 11.86 -12.35 -4.76
CA VAL A 246 11.86 -11.82 -3.39
C VAL A 246 13.21 -11.17 -3.05
N ASP A 247 14.34 -11.85 -3.33
CA ASP A 247 15.68 -11.32 -3.03
C ASP A 247 15.97 -10.01 -3.76
N ILE A 248 15.68 -9.93 -5.05
CA ILE A 248 15.91 -8.71 -5.85
C ILE A 248 15.03 -7.56 -5.34
N SER A 249 13.72 -7.80 -5.14
CA SER A 249 12.80 -6.76 -4.67
C SER A 249 13.23 -6.23 -3.29
N THR A 250 13.60 -7.12 -2.36
CA THR A 250 14.14 -6.74 -1.04
C THR A 250 15.40 -5.90 -1.16
N ARG A 251 16.34 -6.29 -2.06
CA ARG A 251 17.62 -5.60 -2.22
C ARG A 251 17.50 -4.22 -2.86
N CYS A 252 16.43 -3.94 -3.58
CA CYS A 252 16.17 -2.62 -4.13
C CYS A 252 16.08 -1.54 -3.04
N GLY A 253 15.72 -1.89 -1.83
CA GLY A 253 15.60 -0.94 -0.73
C GLY A 253 14.18 -0.38 -0.55
N ALA A 254 14.10 0.82 -0.01
CA ALA A 254 12.84 1.46 0.41
C ALA A 254 12.03 0.55 1.36
N ASP A 255 10.82 0.17 1.03
CA ASP A 255 10.02 -0.74 1.85
C ASP A 255 10.35 -2.20 1.51
N SER A 256 11.42 -2.69 2.12
CA SER A 256 12.06 -3.97 1.79
C SER A 256 11.34 -5.21 2.34
N ASP A 257 10.19 -5.07 2.95
CA ASP A 257 9.29 -6.14 3.40
C ASP A 257 7.99 -6.17 2.57
N CYS A 258 7.35 -5.03 2.34
CA CYS A 258 6.11 -4.98 1.55
C CYS A 258 6.35 -5.16 0.05
N ASN A 259 7.40 -4.54 -0.52
CA ASN A 259 7.69 -4.71 -1.94
C ASN A 259 7.89 -6.17 -2.37
N PRO A 260 8.75 -6.98 -1.69
CA PRO A 260 8.87 -8.39 -2.02
C PRO A 260 7.61 -9.20 -1.70
N SER A 261 6.78 -8.79 -0.74
CA SER A 261 5.50 -9.41 -0.45
C SER A 261 4.54 -9.27 -1.65
N ASN A 262 4.35 -8.06 -2.18
CA ASN A 262 3.55 -7.84 -3.38
C ASN A 262 4.12 -8.59 -4.59
N ALA A 263 5.45 -8.53 -4.82
CA ALA A 263 6.07 -9.24 -5.94
C ALA A 263 5.87 -10.76 -5.84
N ALA A 264 6.04 -11.33 -4.65
CA ALA A 264 5.82 -12.75 -4.39
C ALA A 264 4.36 -13.16 -4.54
N GLY A 265 3.43 -12.34 -4.08
CA GLY A 265 2.00 -12.58 -4.20
C GLY A 265 1.53 -12.60 -5.66
N ILE A 266 1.96 -11.62 -6.46
CA ILE A 266 1.66 -11.56 -7.91
C ILE A 266 2.25 -12.77 -8.62
N LEU A 267 3.54 -13.08 -8.38
CA LEU A 267 4.18 -14.26 -8.98
C LEU A 267 3.51 -15.56 -8.51
N GLY A 268 3.21 -15.69 -7.21
CA GLY A 268 2.52 -16.85 -6.64
C GLY A 268 1.16 -17.08 -7.29
N THR A 269 0.40 -16.01 -7.54
CA THR A 269 -0.86 -16.08 -8.29
C THR A 269 -0.64 -16.56 -9.73
N ALA A 270 0.38 -16.05 -10.41
CA ALA A 270 0.69 -16.41 -11.80
C ALA A 270 1.14 -17.87 -11.96
N ILE A 271 1.96 -18.39 -11.06
CA ILE A 271 2.44 -19.77 -11.13
C ILE A 271 1.46 -20.78 -10.50
N GLY A 272 0.60 -20.31 -9.59
CA GLY A 272 -0.37 -21.12 -8.85
C GLY A 272 0.23 -21.81 -7.61
N TYR A 273 -0.59 -21.98 -6.56
CA TYR A 273 -0.21 -22.49 -5.23
C TYR A 273 0.64 -23.77 -5.29
N SER A 274 0.28 -24.72 -6.14
CA SER A 274 0.98 -26.01 -6.27
C SER A 274 2.40 -25.92 -6.80
N LYS A 275 2.81 -24.78 -7.34
CA LYS A 275 4.16 -24.52 -7.85
C LYS A 275 4.98 -23.60 -6.97
N ILE A 276 4.41 -23.07 -5.89
CA ILE A 276 5.17 -22.32 -4.89
C ILE A 276 6.13 -23.29 -4.21
N PRO A 277 7.45 -23.01 -4.17
CA PRO A 277 8.41 -23.91 -3.55
C PRO A 277 8.12 -24.14 -2.07
N ASP A 278 8.32 -25.38 -1.59
CA ASP A 278 8.10 -25.78 -0.18
C ASP A 278 8.83 -24.88 0.82
N TYR A 279 9.96 -24.33 0.44
CA TYR A 279 10.69 -23.36 1.26
C TYR A 279 9.84 -22.16 1.66
N TRP A 280 9.05 -21.61 0.73
CA TRP A 280 8.19 -20.44 0.97
C TRP A 280 6.85 -20.82 1.63
N LEU A 281 6.41 -22.06 1.46
CA LEU A 281 5.22 -22.63 2.12
C LEU A 281 5.54 -23.21 3.51
N ASN A 282 6.81 -23.21 3.90
CA ASN A 282 7.29 -23.90 5.08
C ASN A 282 6.60 -23.37 6.35
N ASN A 283 5.95 -24.29 7.04
CA ASN A 283 5.22 -24.04 8.29
C ASN A 283 4.01 -23.07 8.19
N VAL A 284 3.64 -22.58 7.03
CA VAL A 284 2.40 -21.79 6.87
C VAL A 284 1.20 -22.60 7.37
N LYS A 285 1.14 -23.90 7.07
CA LYS A 285 0.08 -24.81 7.56
C LYS A 285 -0.07 -24.89 9.08
N GLU A 286 1.00 -24.60 9.81
CA GLU A 286 0.95 -24.61 11.27
C GLU A 286 0.23 -23.38 11.85
N VAL A 287 0.03 -22.34 11.05
CA VAL A 287 -0.60 -21.06 11.45
C VAL A 287 -1.89 -20.75 10.70
N GLU A 288 -2.28 -21.59 9.72
CA GLU A 288 -3.47 -21.33 8.88
C GLU A 288 -4.78 -21.21 9.68
N ASP A 289 -4.87 -21.89 10.83
CA ASP A 289 -6.03 -21.85 11.73
C ASP A 289 -5.83 -20.89 12.92
N VAL A 290 -4.72 -20.19 12.98
CA VAL A 290 -4.46 -19.20 14.05
C VAL A 290 -5.18 -17.91 13.69
N THR A 291 -6.01 -17.42 14.61
CA THR A 291 -6.76 -16.17 14.45
C THR A 291 -5.81 -14.97 14.44
N PHE A 292 -5.98 -14.07 13.48
CA PHE A 292 -5.29 -12.79 13.48
C PHE A 292 -5.76 -11.89 14.62
N PRO A 293 -4.90 -11.07 15.22
CA PRO A 293 -5.33 -10.03 16.15
C PRO A 293 -6.39 -9.11 15.53
N TYR A 294 -7.24 -8.55 16.36
CA TYR A 294 -8.28 -7.60 15.99
C TYR A 294 -9.39 -8.13 15.07
N THR A 295 -9.36 -9.39 14.69
CA THR A 295 -10.38 -10.03 13.84
C THR A 295 -10.64 -11.47 14.29
N SER A 296 -11.73 -12.08 13.83
CA SER A 296 -12.00 -13.51 13.98
C SER A 296 -11.49 -14.35 12.80
N LEU A 297 -10.84 -13.72 11.82
CA LEU A 297 -10.39 -14.42 10.61
C LEU A 297 -9.09 -15.17 10.87
N THR A 298 -8.92 -16.25 10.13
CA THR A 298 -7.70 -17.06 9.98
C THR A 298 -7.30 -17.09 8.52
N LEU A 299 -6.10 -17.58 8.18
CA LEU A 299 -5.71 -17.75 6.79
C LEU A 299 -6.69 -18.67 6.04
N ASN A 300 -7.04 -19.81 6.61
CA ASN A 300 -8.01 -20.74 5.99
C ASN A 300 -9.35 -20.06 5.71
N HIS A 301 -9.87 -19.31 6.68
CA HIS A 301 -11.12 -18.58 6.50
C HIS A 301 -10.97 -17.49 5.41
N THR A 302 -9.84 -16.81 5.35
CA THR A 302 -9.55 -15.81 4.31
C THR A 302 -9.49 -16.42 2.92
N TYR A 303 -8.92 -17.63 2.77
CA TYR A 303 -8.94 -18.36 1.47
C TYR A 303 -10.38 -18.67 1.01
N GLU A 304 -11.23 -19.12 1.93
CA GLU A 304 -12.64 -19.40 1.63
C GLU A 304 -13.40 -18.14 1.22
N LEU A 305 -13.20 -17.03 1.95
CA LEU A 305 -13.82 -15.73 1.61
C LEU A 305 -13.32 -15.18 0.28
N SER A 306 -12.02 -15.24 0.01
CA SER A 306 -11.45 -14.81 -1.26
C SER A 306 -12.05 -15.57 -2.43
N LEU A 307 -12.19 -16.89 -2.32
CA LEU A 307 -12.85 -17.71 -3.35
C LEU A 307 -14.33 -17.33 -3.51
N LYS A 308 -15.06 -17.20 -2.40
CA LYS A 308 -16.48 -16.80 -2.41
C LYS A 308 -16.68 -15.47 -3.13
N HIS A 309 -15.92 -14.43 -2.72
CA HIS A 309 -16.01 -13.10 -3.31
C HIS A 309 -15.60 -13.11 -4.80
N ALA A 310 -14.57 -13.89 -5.17
CA ALA A 310 -14.19 -14.06 -6.56
C ALA A 310 -15.32 -14.68 -7.42
N LEU A 311 -16.03 -15.70 -6.90
CA LEU A 311 -17.16 -16.31 -7.59
C LEU A 311 -18.33 -15.32 -7.75
N GLU A 312 -18.61 -14.52 -6.74
CA GLU A 312 -19.63 -13.46 -6.80
C GLU A 312 -19.25 -12.39 -7.82
N ALA A 313 -17.99 -11.92 -7.81
CA ALA A 313 -17.47 -10.97 -8.78
C ALA A 313 -17.54 -11.49 -10.23
N VAL A 314 -17.19 -12.76 -10.44
CA VAL A 314 -17.31 -13.43 -11.76
C VAL A 314 -18.76 -13.44 -12.25
N GLN A 315 -19.72 -13.83 -11.41
CA GLN A 315 -21.14 -13.85 -11.79
C GLN A 315 -21.67 -12.43 -12.10
N ARG A 316 -21.32 -11.46 -11.29
CA ARG A 316 -21.68 -10.05 -11.45
C ARG A 316 -21.18 -9.48 -12.79
N ASN A 317 -19.99 -9.89 -13.22
CA ASN A 317 -19.36 -9.43 -14.45
C ASN A 317 -19.69 -10.32 -15.68
N GLY A 318 -20.80 -11.06 -15.64
CA GLY A 318 -21.31 -11.84 -16.78
C GLY A 318 -20.67 -13.21 -16.96
N GLY A 319 -19.80 -13.63 -16.04
CA GLY A 319 -19.27 -14.99 -15.98
C GLY A 319 -20.33 -16.01 -15.53
N LYS A 320 -19.99 -17.29 -15.58
CA LYS A 320 -20.93 -18.39 -15.29
C LYS A 320 -20.25 -19.47 -14.47
N ILE A 321 -20.98 -20.01 -13.49
CA ILE A 321 -20.57 -21.18 -12.73
C ILE A 321 -21.43 -22.38 -13.21
N ARG A 322 -20.77 -23.45 -13.63
CA ARG A 322 -21.42 -24.68 -14.12
C ARG A 322 -20.79 -25.91 -13.46
N GLY A 323 -21.35 -26.32 -12.32
CA GLY A 323 -20.72 -27.34 -11.46
C GLY A 323 -19.34 -26.85 -10.98
N GLU A 324 -18.29 -27.64 -11.24
CA GLU A 324 -16.90 -27.28 -10.89
C GLU A 324 -16.20 -26.35 -11.90
N LYS A 325 -16.91 -25.98 -12.99
CA LYS A 325 -16.33 -25.12 -14.02
C LYS A 325 -16.78 -23.68 -13.85
N ILE A 326 -15.80 -22.80 -13.82
CA ILE A 326 -15.98 -21.35 -13.76
C ILE A 326 -15.61 -20.77 -15.13
N ILE A 327 -16.51 -20.01 -15.71
CA ILE A 327 -16.30 -19.29 -16.98
C ILE A 327 -16.19 -17.81 -16.64
N ILE A 328 -15.03 -17.23 -16.82
CA ILE A 328 -14.76 -15.83 -16.56
C ILE A 328 -14.96 -15.03 -17.85
N SER A 329 -15.72 -13.93 -17.78
CA SER A 329 -15.78 -12.93 -18.84
C SER A 329 -14.58 -12.00 -18.66
N CYS A 330 -13.44 -12.38 -19.26
CA CYS A 330 -12.22 -11.59 -19.16
C CYS A 330 -12.42 -10.17 -19.70
N GLN A 331 -11.83 -9.20 -19.03
CA GLN A 331 -11.91 -7.77 -19.38
C GLN A 331 -10.58 -7.28 -19.94
N ALA A 332 -10.66 -6.45 -20.99
CA ALA A 332 -9.48 -5.71 -21.44
C ALA A 332 -9.20 -4.57 -20.47
N PRO A 333 -7.93 -4.34 -20.08
CA PRO A 333 -7.56 -3.18 -19.30
C PRO A 333 -7.97 -1.87 -19.97
N ALA A 334 -8.49 -0.93 -19.20
CA ALA A 334 -8.91 0.38 -19.67
C ALA A 334 -8.48 1.45 -18.64
N PRO A 335 -7.95 2.60 -19.07
CA PRO A 335 -7.43 3.59 -18.17
C PRO A 335 -8.54 4.21 -17.31
N VAL A 336 -8.23 4.40 -16.03
CA VAL A 336 -9.06 5.15 -15.09
C VAL A 336 -8.90 6.66 -15.32
N ARG A 337 -9.65 7.46 -14.56
CA ARG A 337 -9.52 8.92 -14.59
C ARG A 337 -8.14 9.38 -14.18
N TYR A 338 -7.72 10.52 -14.75
CA TYR A 338 -6.49 11.17 -14.34
C TYR A 338 -6.66 11.89 -13.00
N GLU A 339 -5.71 11.64 -12.12
CA GLU A 339 -5.57 12.33 -10.85
C GLU A 339 -4.13 12.79 -10.65
N LYS A 340 -3.96 13.85 -9.88
CA LYS A 340 -2.64 14.38 -9.54
C LYS A 340 -2.66 14.94 -8.14
N SER A 341 -1.86 14.37 -7.26
CA SER A 341 -1.64 14.91 -5.92
C SER A 341 -0.79 16.17 -5.98
N PHE A 342 -1.02 17.05 -5.03
CA PHE A 342 -0.27 18.29 -4.84
C PHE A 342 -0.20 19.17 -6.07
N GLU A 343 -1.26 19.17 -6.91
CA GLU A 343 -1.32 19.97 -8.13
C GLU A 343 -1.17 21.46 -7.83
N GLY A 344 -0.19 22.10 -8.52
CA GLY A 344 0.11 23.52 -8.31
C GLY A 344 0.85 23.84 -7.02
N ILE A 345 1.21 22.81 -6.21
CA ILE A 345 1.99 22.96 -4.98
C ILE A 345 3.31 22.22 -5.15
N THR A 346 4.41 22.93 -4.88
CA THR A 346 5.75 22.35 -4.88
C THR A 346 6.42 22.72 -3.56
N PRO A 347 6.90 21.75 -2.77
CA PRO A 347 7.69 22.05 -1.60
C PRO A 347 8.95 22.83 -1.97
N VAL A 348 9.20 23.96 -1.32
CA VAL A 348 10.36 24.81 -1.60
C VAL A 348 11.33 24.88 -0.43
N LYS A 349 10.86 24.58 0.77
CA LYS A 349 11.67 24.62 1.99
C LYS A 349 11.12 23.64 3.03
N LYS A 350 12.01 22.93 3.70
CA LYS A 350 11.74 22.14 4.91
C LYS A 350 12.66 22.60 6.01
N GLU A 351 12.11 22.83 7.18
CA GLU A 351 12.86 23.31 8.33
C GLU A 351 12.46 22.53 9.57
N LYS A 352 13.45 22.02 10.31
CA LYS A 352 13.21 21.41 11.61
C LYS A 352 13.23 22.51 12.67
N ILE A 353 12.11 22.67 13.36
CA ILE A 353 11.96 23.60 14.46
C ILE A 353 12.07 22.77 15.76
N ASP A 354 13.17 22.93 16.48
CA ASP A 354 13.40 22.20 17.73
C ASP A 354 12.83 23.00 18.92
N LEU A 355 11.53 23.19 18.90
CA LEU A 355 10.79 23.90 19.94
C LEU A 355 9.67 23.02 20.46
N PRO A 356 9.54 22.86 21.78
CA PRO A 356 8.39 22.15 22.34
C PRO A 356 7.12 22.99 22.15
N LEU A 357 6.05 22.33 21.69
CA LEU A 357 4.73 22.91 21.70
C LEU A 357 4.24 22.94 23.15
N THR A 358 4.06 24.14 23.68
CA THR A 358 3.59 24.38 25.04
C THR A 358 2.31 25.22 25.02
N GLU A 359 1.67 25.45 26.17
CA GLU A 359 0.51 26.34 26.30
C GLU A 359 0.74 27.76 25.75
N LYS A 360 2.00 28.18 25.63
CA LYS A 360 2.37 29.49 25.06
C LYS A 360 2.33 29.48 23.52
N GLY A 361 2.22 28.29 22.90
CA GLY A 361 2.33 28.13 21.47
C GLY A 361 3.72 28.51 20.93
N PHE A 362 3.83 28.59 19.62
CA PHE A 362 4.99 29.18 18.94
C PHE A 362 4.51 30.01 17.74
N LYS A 363 5.40 30.86 17.25
CA LYS A 363 5.16 31.68 16.08
C LYS A 363 6.21 31.38 15.03
N TYR A 364 5.77 31.12 13.82
CA TYR A 364 6.63 30.88 12.68
C TYR A 364 6.22 31.78 11.52
N SER A 365 7.19 32.35 10.82
CA SER A 365 6.94 33.20 9.65
C SER A 365 7.44 32.48 8.42
N PHE A 366 6.60 32.38 7.40
CA PHE A 366 6.95 31.79 6.12
C PHE A 366 6.42 32.66 4.98
N GLU A 367 7.01 32.48 3.81
CA GLU A 367 6.54 33.06 2.55
C GLU A 367 6.21 31.90 1.60
N GLY A 368 4.97 31.82 1.14
CA GLY A 368 4.50 30.73 0.28
C GLY A 368 2.99 30.68 0.19
N THR A 369 2.47 29.73 -0.61
CA THR A 369 1.04 29.50 -0.81
C THR A 369 0.43 28.58 0.24
N GLY A 370 1.26 27.90 1.06
CA GLY A 370 0.83 27.00 2.11
C GLY A 370 1.99 26.59 3.02
N VAL A 371 1.67 25.98 4.13
CA VAL A 371 2.61 25.39 5.08
C VAL A 371 2.03 24.09 5.62
N LEU A 372 2.87 23.07 5.69
CA LEU A 372 2.59 21.84 6.43
C LEU A 372 3.40 21.85 7.71
N VAL A 373 2.72 21.65 8.82
CA VAL A 373 3.35 21.53 10.14
C VAL A 373 3.17 20.11 10.65
N SER A 374 4.26 19.46 10.99
CA SER A 374 4.23 18.17 11.68
C SER A 374 4.87 18.30 13.06
N ALA A 375 4.35 17.56 14.03
CA ALA A 375 4.88 17.51 15.38
C ALA A 375 5.11 16.05 15.80
N GLU A 376 6.19 15.83 16.55
CA GLU A 376 6.50 14.54 17.15
C GLU A 376 6.33 14.62 18.67
N PHE A 377 5.73 13.59 19.26
CA PHE A 377 5.71 13.47 20.71
C PHE A 377 7.02 12.83 21.19
N PRO A 378 7.85 13.53 21.99
CA PRO A 378 9.06 12.94 22.55
C PRO A 378 8.71 11.95 23.66
N GLY A 379 9.02 10.67 23.46
CA GLY A 379 8.96 9.64 24.49
C GLY A 379 8.09 8.43 24.17
N LYS A 380 8.34 7.33 24.88
CA LYS A 380 7.49 6.14 24.81
C LYS A 380 6.15 6.46 25.45
N ARG A 381 5.07 6.09 24.79
CA ARG A 381 3.72 6.17 25.34
C ARG A 381 3.66 5.49 26.69
N GLN A 382 3.23 6.23 27.71
CA GLN A 382 2.90 5.72 29.04
C GLN A 382 1.49 6.13 29.47
N SER A 383 0.66 6.66 28.57
CA SER A 383 -0.65 7.14 28.96
C SER A 383 -1.70 6.03 28.92
N THR A 384 -2.33 5.79 30.07
CA THR A 384 -3.55 5.00 30.24
C THR A 384 -4.78 5.94 30.23
N GLY A 385 -4.93 6.80 29.23
CA GLY A 385 -6.07 7.73 29.16
C GLY A 385 -6.08 8.55 27.88
N GLU A 386 -7.26 9.07 27.55
CA GLU A 386 -7.42 10.01 26.47
C GLU A 386 -6.68 11.32 26.80
N TYR A 387 -5.55 11.55 26.16
CA TYR A 387 -4.92 12.86 26.16
C TYR A 387 -5.29 13.56 24.87
N ILE A 388 -6.02 14.66 24.97
CA ILE A 388 -6.38 15.50 23.83
C ILE A 388 -5.61 16.80 23.98
N ALA A 389 -4.73 17.07 23.03
CA ALA A 389 -4.14 18.41 22.88
C ALA A 389 -4.94 19.18 21.84
N ASN A 390 -5.53 20.30 22.26
CA ASN A 390 -6.21 21.21 21.36
C ASN A 390 -5.22 22.29 20.92
N VAL A 391 -4.96 22.37 19.62
CA VAL A 391 -4.04 23.35 19.04
C VAL A 391 -4.83 24.31 18.16
N GLU A 392 -4.93 25.56 18.59
CA GLU A 392 -5.51 26.62 17.75
C GLU A 392 -4.45 27.12 16.76
N VAL A 393 -4.80 27.06 15.48
CA VAL A 393 -3.95 27.53 14.38
C VAL A 393 -4.42 28.90 13.94
N LEU A 394 -3.50 29.88 13.99
CA LEU A 394 -3.76 31.24 13.52
C LEU A 394 -2.84 31.56 12.33
N VAL A 395 -3.42 32.07 11.24
CA VAL A 395 -2.67 32.63 10.11
C VAL A 395 -2.89 34.13 10.10
N ASP A 396 -1.80 34.90 10.15
CA ASP A 396 -1.81 36.38 10.25
C ASP A 396 -2.69 36.90 11.40
N GLY A 397 -2.66 36.18 12.52
CA GLY A 397 -3.40 36.49 13.73
C GLY A 397 -4.91 36.20 13.69
N LYS A 398 -5.38 35.54 12.65
CA LYS A 398 -6.78 35.09 12.52
C LYS A 398 -6.87 33.59 12.76
N PRO A 399 -7.76 33.11 13.60
CA PRO A 399 -7.98 31.68 13.79
C PRO A 399 -8.50 31.06 12.49
N VAL A 400 -7.88 29.97 12.07
CA VAL A 400 -8.25 29.22 10.86
C VAL A 400 -8.71 27.80 11.19
N GLU A 401 -8.20 27.20 12.25
CA GLU A 401 -8.51 25.82 12.61
C GLU A 401 -8.21 25.56 14.08
N VAL A 402 -8.92 24.60 14.67
CA VAL A 402 -8.58 23.96 15.94
C VAL A 402 -8.34 22.49 15.68
N ILE A 403 -7.11 22.07 15.87
CA ILE A 403 -6.71 20.68 15.67
C ILE A 403 -6.76 19.96 17.02
N ASN A 404 -7.48 18.85 17.07
CA ASN A 404 -7.58 18.01 18.24
C ASN A 404 -6.67 16.77 18.05
N PHE A 405 -5.61 16.68 18.83
CA PHE A 405 -4.72 15.52 18.79
C PHE A 405 -5.09 14.54 19.90
N PRO A 406 -5.67 13.38 19.60
CA PRO A 406 -5.86 12.33 20.59
C PRO A 406 -4.50 11.69 20.95
N ALA A 407 -4.40 11.15 22.16
CA ALA A 407 -3.15 10.52 22.65
C ALA A 407 -2.73 9.27 21.88
N ASP A 408 -3.66 8.70 21.11
CA ASP A 408 -3.45 7.45 20.37
C ASP A 408 -3.02 7.67 18.93
N PHE A 409 -2.61 8.89 18.59
CA PHE A 409 -2.04 9.21 17.28
C PHE A 409 -0.57 8.79 17.24
N MET A 410 -0.30 7.58 16.82
CA MET A 410 0.86 7.12 16.07
C MET A 410 0.42 6.08 15.11
#